data_142c9f97879d197ea7ce7a9dbe670804
#
_entry.id   142c9f97879d197ea7ce7a9dbe670804
#
_cell.length_a   1.000
_cell.length_b   1.000
_cell.length_c   1.000
_cell.angle_alpha   90.00
_cell.angle_beta   90.00
_cell.angle_gamma   90.00
#
_symmetry.space_group_name_H-M   'P 1'
#
loop_
_entity.id
_entity.type
_entity.pdbx_description
1 polymer ?
#
loop_
_entity_poly.entity_id
_entity_poly.type
_entity_poly.pdbx_seq_one_letter_code
_entity_poly.pdbx_strand_id
1 'polypeptide(L)'
;MNTQRLIIGSDFPKISLTDIENKTITIPDDINSKYCIVLFFRGAWWPKCSLQLEGYRKHSILFERLGASIVAASVDSLDDTKLLAEGKCFPNRGKAMPFTFCYGVTPEIAQTLGAYWYYHSEGKDKYYIMGESKDYMQPAEFVIDCNLKKVISCTYSDGGVGRMNAGDVVGLLSGIQDRNDEFPHVWSW
;
A
#
# COMPACT_ATOMS: atom_id res chain seq x y z
N MET A 1 11.29 -12.24 16.83
CA MET A 1 11.93 -10.92 16.80
C MET A 1 10.85 -9.86 16.95
N ASN A 2 11.03 -8.90 17.84
CA ASN A 2 10.02 -7.86 18.09
C ASN A 2 10.19 -6.77 17.01
N THR A 3 9.44 -6.86 15.92
CA THR A 3 9.47 -5.85 14.85
C THR A 3 8.63 -4.66 15.28
N GLN A 4 9.28 -3.54 15.46
CA GLN A 4 8.61 -2.30 15.82
C GLN A 4 7.84 -1.78 14.59
N ARG A 5 6.55 -1.49 14.73
CA ARG A 5 5.75 -0.82 13.70
C ARG A 5 6.29 0.59 13.45
N LEU A 6 6.27 0.99 12.20
CA LEU A 6 6.53 2.38 11.85
C LEU A 6 5.41 3.28 12.41
N ILE A 7 5.78 4.46 12.81
CA ILE A 7 4.85 5.49 13.29
C ILE A 7 5.05 6.78 12.49
N ILE A 8 4.15 7.72 12.63
CA ILE A 8 4.29 9.06 12.04
C ILE A 8 5.61 9.68 12.48
N GLY A 9 6.36 10.25 11.52
CA GLY A 9 7.70 10.83 11.75
C GLY A 9 8.86 9.83 11.67
N SER A 10 8.61 8.51 11.67
CA SER A 10 9.68 7.51 11.46
C SER A 10 10.34 7.69 10.09
N ASP A 11 11.61 7.34 10.00
CA ASP A 11 12.24 7.11 8.71
C ASP A 11 11.57 5.93 8.02
N PHE A 12 11.17 6.10 6.76
CA PHE A 12 10.67 4.98 5.97
C PHE A 12 11.85 4.11 5.52
N PRO A 13 11.87 2.82 5.84
CA PRO A 13 12.99 1.96 5.49
C PRO A 13 13.08 1.80 3.96
N LYS A 14 14.29 1.66 3.48
CA LYS A 14 14.53 1.34 2.07
C LYS A 14 14.06 -0.07 1.78
N ILE A 15 13.07 -0.21 0.90
CA ILE A 15 12.54 -1.49 0.45
C ILE A 15 12.59 -1.56 -1.08
N SER A 16 12.90 -2.73 -1.61
CA SER A 16 12.89 -2.98 -3.05
C SER A 16 11.75 -3.92 -3.42
N LEU A 17 10.98 -3.54 -4.42
CA LEU A 17 9.84 -4.28 -4.96
C LEU A 17 10.05 -4.52 -6.45
N THR A 18 9.40 -5.52 -7.02
CA THR A 18 9.41 -5.79 -8.46
C THR A 18 8.08 -5.37 -9.07
N ASP A 19 8.12 -4.48 -10.07
CA ASP A 19 6.92 -4.03 -10.76
C ASP A 19 6.44 -5.03 -11.83
N ILE A 20 5.27 -4.76 -12.41
CA ILE A 20 4.67 -5.61 -13.45
C ILE A 20 5.44 -5.64 -14.78
N GLU A 21 6.45 -4.78 -14.95
CA GLU A 21 7.39 -4.79 -16.07
C GLU A 21 8.70 -5.51 -15.72
N ASN A 22 8.78 -6.16 -14.57
CA ASN A 22 9.96 -6.83 -14.00
C ASN A 22 11.12 -5.88 -13.70
N LYS A 23 10.84 -4.61 -13.44
CA LYS A 23 11.84 -3.66 -12.96
C LYS A 23 11.85 -3.62 -11.45
N THR A 24 13.03 -3.50 -10.86
CA THR A 24 13.15 -3.23 -9.43
C THR A 24 12.88 -1.76 -9.16
N ILE A 25 12.00 -1.48 -8.22
CA ILE A 25 11.69 -0.14 -7.72
C ILE A 25 12.05 -0.11 -6.24
N THR A 26 12.88 0.84 -5.86
CA THR A 26 13.31 1.05 -4.48
C THR A 26 12.56 2.24 -3.87
N ILE A 27 11.78 1.99 -2.85
CA ILE A 27 11.02 3.02 -2.14
C ILE A 27 11.82 3.45 -0.91
N PRO A 28 11.97 4.75 -0.65
CA PRO A 28 11.44 5.89 -1.40
C PRO A 28 12.37 6.40 -2.52
N ASP A 29 13.54 5.81 -2.73
CA ASP A 29 14.64 6.38 -3.52
C ASP A 29 14.31 6.55 -5.02
N ASP A 30 13.57 5.62 -5.62
CA ASP A 30 13.20 5.65 -7.04
C ASP A 30 11.86 6.37 -7.30
N ILE A 31 11.26 6.97 -6.27
CA ILE A 31 9.99 7.69 -6.39
C ILE A 31 10.25 9.17 -6.72
N ASN A 32 9.81 9.60 -7.89
CA ASN A 32 10.03 10.97 -8.37
C ASN A 32 8.97 11.99 -7.88
N SER A 33 7.87 11.55 -7.30
CA SER A 33 6.84 12.41 -6.73
C SER A 33 7.22 12.87 -5.32
N LYS A 34 6.68 14.02 -4.88
CA LYS A 34 6.89 14.53 -3.53
C LYS A 34 6.39 13.58 -2.46
N TYR A 35 5.21 13.02 -2.69
CA TYR A 35 4.58 12.04 -1.80
C TYR A 35 4.43 10.70 -2.49
N CYS A 36 4.52 9.63 -1.72
CA CYS A 36 4.18 8.29 -2.15
C CYS A 36 3.17 7.65 -1.20
N ILE A 37 2.12 7.09 -1.78
CA ILE A 37 1.14 6.28 -1.07
C ILE A 37 1.48 4.83 -1.36
N VAL A 38 1.96 4.09 -0.36
CA VAL A 38 2.32 2.67 -0.49
C VAL A 38 1.22 1.83 0.11
N LEU A 39 0.57 1.01 -0.71
CA LEU A 39 -0.55 0.16 -0.33
C LEU A 39 -0.14 -1.30 -0.40
N PHE A 40 0.17 -1.90 0.74
CA PHE A 40 0.29 -3.35 0.83
C PHE A 40 -1.08 -3.97 1.05
N PHE A 41 -1.43 -4.93 0.21
CA PHE A 41 -2.71 -5.60 0.27
C PHE A 41 -2.54 -7.13 0.18
N ARG A 42 -3.56 -7.89 0.61
CA ARG A 42 -3.47 -9.36 0.67
C ARG A 42 -3.29 -10.00 -0.70
N GLY A 43 -4.06 -9.49 -1.67
CA GLY A 43 -4.10 -10.00 -3.03
C GLY A 43 -5.37 -9.57 -3.75
N ALA A 44 -5.40 -9.72 -5.07
CA ALA A 44 -6.53 -9.42 -5.94
C ALA A 44 -7.78 -10.26 -5.61
N TRP A 45 -7.56 -11.43 -5.04
CA TRP A 45 -8.61 -12.37 -4.60
C TRP A 45 -9.40 -11.87 -3.38
N TRP A 46 -8.91 -10.88 -2.62
CA TRP A 46 -9.59 -10.38 -1.44
C TRP A 46 -10.47 -9.16 -1.76
N PRO A 47 -11.82 -9.28 -1.73
CA PRO A 47 -12.72 -8.23 -2.21
C PRO A 47 -12.54 -6.86 -1.57
N LYS A 48 -12.23 -6.82 -0.27
CA LYS A 48 -11.98 -5.54 0.44
C LYS A 48 -10.72 -4.84 -0.06
N CYS A 49 -9.70 -5.58 -0.51
CA CYS A 49 -8.51 -5.00 -1.12
C CYS A 49 -8.86 -4.35 -2.46
N SER A 50 -9.57 -5.08 -3.31
CA SER A 50 -9.99 -4.57 -4.61
C SER A 50 -10.92 -3.35 -4.50
N LEU A 51 -11.84 -3.34 -3.53
CA LEU A 51 -12.70 -2.18 -3.26
C LEU A 51 -11.89 -0.97 -2.78
N GLN A 52 -10.88 -1.19 -1.96
CA GLN A 52 -9.99 -0.12 -1.50
C GLN A 52 -9.19 0.48 -2.66
N LEU A 53 -8.55 -0.35 -3.47
CA LEU A 53 -7.80 0.09 -4.65
C LEU A 53 -8.70 0.87 -5.62
N GLU A 54 -9.96 0.46 -5.79
CA GLU A 54 -10.95 1.21 -6.57
C GLU A 54 -11.23 2.60 -5.96
N GLY A 55 -11.25 2.72 -4.66
CA GLY A 55 -11.35 4.02 -3.97
C GLY A 55 -10.18 4.93 -4.35
N TYR A 56 -8.95 4.44 -4.31
CA TYR A 56 -7.76 5.19 -4.72
C TYR A 56 -7.77 5.50 -6.22
N ARG A 57 -8.20 4.57 -7.07
CA ARG A 57 -8.35 4.82 -8.51
C ARG A 57 -9.27 6.02 -8.80
N LYS A 58 -10.39 6.12 -8.10
CA LYS A 58 -11.34 7.23 -8.27
C LYS A 58 -10.75 8.58 -7.89
N HIS A 59 -9.76 8.60 -7.00
CA HIS A 59 -9.09 9.81 -6.52
C HIS A 59 -7.74 10.05 -7.20
N SER A 60 -7.33 9.24 -8.18
CA SER A 60 -5.99 9.27 -8.77
C SER A 60 -5.58 10.64 -9.31
N ILE A 61 -6.50 11.34 -9.99
CA ILE A 61 -6.26 12.69 -10.52
C ILE A 61 -6.00 13.70 -9.38
N LEU A 62 -6.66 13.55 -8.24
CA LEU A 62 -6.42 14.41 -7.08
C LEU A 62 -5.04 14.14 -6.48
N PHE A 63 -4.65 12.87 -6.37
CA PHE A 63 -3.30 12.52 -5.90
C PHE A 63 -2.22 13.05 -6.82
N GLU A 64 -2.38 12.93 -8.13
CA GLU A 64 -1.45 13.49 -9.12
C GLU A 64 -1.29 15.01 -8.93
N ARG A 65 -2.40 15.75 -8.80
CA ARG A 65 -2.38 17.21 -8.54
C ARG A 65 -1.72 17.59 -7.24
N LEU A 66 -1.77 16.72 -6.24
CA LEU A 66 -1.10 16.89 -4.95
C LEU A 66 0.37 16.44 -4.97
N GLY A 67 0.89 16.04 -6.14
CA GLY A 67 2.26 15.55 -6.27
C GLY A 67 2.49 14.21 -5.59
N ALA A 68 1.46 13.36 -5.53
CA ALA A 68 1.52 12.05 -4.92
C ALA A 68 1.39 10.94 -5.97
N SER A 69 2.26 9.94 -5.91
CA SER A 69 2.14 8.68 -6.65
C SER A 69 1.64 7.57 -5.74
N ILE A 70 1.13 6.52 -6.37
CA ILE A 70 0.62 5.34 -5.66
C ILE A 70 1.42 4.11 -6.09
N VAL A 71 1.94 3.37 -5.12
CA VAL A 71 2.54 2.04 -5.29
C VAL A 71 1.67 1.04 -4.55
N ALA A 72 1.16 0.04 -5.26
CA ALA A 72 0.35 -1.03 -4.69
C ALA A 72 1.09 -2.36 -4.82
N ALA A 73 1.25 -3.11 -3.74
CA ALA A 73 2.02 -4.35 -3.71
C ALA A 73 1.32 -5.47 -2.96
N SER A 74 1.43 -6.69 -3.46
CA SER A 74 0.88 -7.89 -2.84
C SER A 74 1.76 -9.13 -3.05
N VAL A 75 1.33 -10.25 -2.47
CA VAL A 75 1.96 -11.57 -2.68
C VAL A 75 1.55 -12.23 -4.00
N ASP A 76 0.67 -11.61 -4.77
CA ASP A 76 0.17 -12.18 -6.00
C ASP A 76 1.29 -12.48 -7.02
N SER A 77 0.98 -13.32 -7.98
CA SER A 77 1.83 -13.57 -9.14
C SER A 77 1.88 -12.35 -10.07
N LEU A 78 2.86 -12.30 -10.94
CA LEU A 78 2.93 -11.29 -11.99
C LEU A 78 1.65 -11.23 -12.84
N ASP A 79 1.11 -12.40 -13.22
CA ASP A 79 -0.08 -12.49 -14.09
C ASP A 79 -1.32 -11.98 -13.36
N ASP A 80 -1.55 -12.37 -12.10
CA ASP A 80 -2.68 -11.89 -11.31
C ASP A 80 -2.58 -10.37 -11.07
N THR A 81 -1.37 -9.88 -10.82
CA THR A 81 -1.13 -8.44 -10.61
C THR A 81 -1.37 -7.65 -11.89
N LYS A 82 -0.97 -8.16 -13.06
CA LYS A 82 -1.30 -7.55 -14.36
C LYS A 82 -2.81 -7.49 -14.62
N LEU A 83 -3.53 -8.57 -14.35
CA LEU A 83 -4.99 -8.58 -14.50
C LEU A 83 -5.66 -7.54 -13.60
N LEU A 84 -5.16 -7.37 -12.38
CA LEU A 84 -5.66 -6.34 -11.46
C LEU A 84 -5.36 -4.92 -11.97
N ALA A 85 -4.11 -4.66 -12.39
CA ALA A 85 -3.68 -3.36 -12.92
C ALA A 85 -4.48 -2.94 -14.16
N GLU A 86 -4.77 -3.89 -15.04
CA GLU A 86 -5.58 -3.67 -16.25
C GLU A 86 -7.09 -3.52 -15.97
N GLY A 87 -7.51 -3.64 -14.71
CA GLY A 87 -8.93 -3.55 -14.34
C GLY A 87 -9.77 -4.75 -14.78
N LYS A 88 -9.14 -5.91 -14.99
CA LYS A 88 -9.82 -7.14 -15.39
C LYS A 88 -10.40 -7.91 -14.21
N CYS A 89 -10.09 -7.50 -12.98
CA CYS A 89 -10.62 -8.07 -11.74
C CYS A 89 -11.81 -7.28 -11.20
N PHE A 90 -12.68 -7.96 -10.43
CA PHE A 90 -13.74 -7.28 -9.68
C PHE A 90 -13.13 -6.30 -8.64
N PRO A 91 -13.71 -5.10 -8.40
CA PRO A 91 -14.94 -4.54 -9.00
C PRO A 91 -14.70 -3.73 -10.29
N ASN A 92 -13.47 -3.63 -10.77
CA ASN A 92 -13.00 -2.62 -11.73
C ASN A 92 -13.08 -3.03 -13.20
N ARG A 93 -13.93 -3.95 -13.55
CA ARG A 93 -14.02 -4.49 -14.92
C ARG A 93 -13.96 -3.40 -15.99
N GLY A 94 -12.87 -3.40 -16.77
CA GLY A 94 -12.64 -2.49 -17.88
C GLY A 94 -12.03 -1.14 -17.51
N LYS A 95 -11.57 -0.93 -16.26
CA LYS A 95 -10.95 0.33 -15.82
C LYS A 95 -9.58 0.05 -15.26
N ALA A 96 -8.54 0.32 -16.04
CA ALA A 96 -7.16 0.24 -15.58
C ALA A 96 -6.92 1.15 -14.37
N MET A 97 -6.01 0.74 -13.51
CA MET A 97 -5.60 1.49 -12.34
C MET A 97 -4.30 2.25 -12.65
N PRO A 98 -4.26 3.58 -12.52
CA PRO A 98 -3.08 4.39 -12.81
C PRO A 98 -2.10 4.38 -11.64
N PHE A 99 -1.69 3.18 -11.20
CA PHE A 99 -0.76 2.96 -10.11
C PHE A 99 0.47 2.21 -10.61
N THR A 100 1.56 2.32 -9.87
CA THR A 100 2.65 1.36 -9.98
C THR A 100 2.27 0.11 -9.20
N PHE A 101 2.10 -1.00 -9.89
CA PHE A 101 1.85 -2.29 -9.26
C PHE A 101 3.12 -3.09 -9.12
N CYS A 102 3.30 -3.66 -7.92
CA CYS A 102 4.40 -4.57 -7.60
C CYS A 102 3.83 -5.91 -7.11
N TYR A 103 4.57 -6.97 -7.34
CA TYR A 103 4.18 -8.34 -7.00
C TYR A 103 5.25 -9.04 -6.15
N GLY A 104 4.91 -10.21 -5.61
CA GLY A 104 5.86 -11.07 -4.92
C GLY A 104 6.37 -10.50 -3.59
N VAL A 105 5.54 -9.78 -2.84
CA VAL A 105 5.87 -9.31 -1.49
C VAL A 105 6.25 -10.50 -0.60
N THR A 106 7.32 -10.34 0.18
CA THR A 106 7.92 -11.39 1.01
C THR A 106 7.74 -11.14 2.51
N PRO A 107 7.94 -12.18 3.36
CA PRO A 107 7.93 -12.03 4.81
C PRO A 107 8.96 -11.01 5.33
N GLU A 108 10.12 -10.89 4.67
CA GLU A 108 11.19 -9.97 5.06
C GLU A 108 10.76 -8.51 4.87
N ILE A 109 10.01 -8.22 3.78
CA ILE A 109 9.43 -6.89 3.55
C ILE A 109 8.41 -6.59 4.64
N ALA A 110 7.52 -7.53 4.95
CA ALA A 110 6.56 -7.37 6.03
C ALA A 110 7.24 -7.13 7.38
N GLN A 111 8.29 -7.88 7.68
CA GLN A 111 9.09 -7.72 8.89
C GLN A 111 9.75 -6.34 8.95
N THR A 112 10.37 -5.88 7.87
CA THR A 112 11.02 -4.57 7.79
C THR A 112 10.05 -3.43 8.08
N LEU A 113 8.80 -3.57 7.66
CA LEU A 113 7.74 -2.58 7.86
C LEU A 113 6.99 -2.74 9.18
N GLY A 114 7.27 -3.78 9.97
CA GLY A 114 6.53 -4.10 11.18
C GLY A 114 5.10 -4.58 10.93
N ALA A 115 4.82 -5.06 9.71
CA ALA A 115 3.53 -5.59 9.33
C ALA A 115 3.40 -7.08 9.67
N TYR A 116 2.17 -7.51 9.88
CA TYR A 116 1.90 -8.91 10.20
C TYR A 116 1.93 -9.75 8.92
N TRP A 117 2.67 -10.88 8.96
CA TRP A 117 2.65 -11.90 7.92
C TRP A 117 1.81 -13.08 8.38
N TYR A 118 0.87 -13.47 7.55
CA TYR A 118 0.02 -14.63 7.80
C TYR A 118 0.59 -15.84 7.06
N TYR A 119 0.87 -16.91 7.83
CA TYR A 119 1.25 -18.20 7.27
C TYR A 119 0.01 -19.08 7.15
N HIS A 120 -0.26 -19.53 5.94
CA HIS A 120 -1.30 -20.51 5.72
C HIS A 120 -0.85 -21.85 6.30
N SER A 121 -1.54 -22.32 7.34
CA SER A 121 -1.37 -23.68 7.83
C SER A 121 -2.42 -24.57 7.22
N GLU A 122 -2.02 -25.58 6.46
CA GLU A 122 -2.93 -26.56 5.87
C GLU A 122 -3.98 -27.05 6.89
N GLY A 123 -5.25 -26.81 6.58
CA GLY A 123 -6.39 -27.37 7.30
C GLY A 123 -6.87 -26.63 8.54
N LYS A 124 -6.37 -25.43 8.89
CA LYS A 124 -6.81 -24.70 10.10
C LYS A 124 -7.64 -23.44 9.86
N ASP A 125 -7.78 -22.97 8.61
CA ASP A 125 -8.48 -21.73 8.34
C ASP A 125 -9.98 -21.91 8.14
N LYS A 126 -10.77 -21.46 9.14
CA LYS A 126 -12.22 -21.30 9.02
C LYS A 126 -12.65 -20.17 8.06
N TYR A 127 -11.70 -19.39 7.56
CA TYR A 127 -11.96 -18.25 6.66
C TYR A 127 -11.53 -18.52 5.22
N TYR A 128 -11.55 -19.78 4.81
CA TYR A 128 -11.35 -20.19 3.44
C TYR A 128 -12.49 -19.65 2.55
N ILE A 129 -12.41 -18.40 2.20
CA ILE A 129 -13.31 -17.79 1.24
C ILE A 129 -12.52 -17.62 -0.05
N MET A 130 -12.88 -18.37 -1.09
CA MET A 130 -12.42 -18.24 -2.47
C MET A 130 -11.23 -19.08 -2.95
N GLY A 131 -10.94 -20.20 -2.32
CA GLY A 131 -10.17 -21.26 -2.99
C GLY A 131 -8.64 -21.09 -3.06
N GLU A 132 -8.06 -20.07 -2.46
CA GLU A 132 -6.61 -19.85 -2.50
C GLU A 132 -5.99 -19.94 -1.11
N SER A 133 -5.18 -20.97 -0.90
CA SER A 133 -4.34 -21.15 0.27
C SER A 133 -2.98 -20.50 0.02
N LYS A 134 -2.85 -19.21 0.30
CA LYS A 134 -1.57 -18.50 0.16
C LYS A 134 -1.19 -17.80 1.45
N ASP A 135 0.09 -17.79 1.74
CA ASP A 135 0.66 -16.86 2.71
C ASP A 135 0.42 -15.43 2.22
N TYR A 136 0.23 -14.49 3.13
CA TYR A 136 0.06 -13.10 2.75
C TYR A 136 0.47 -12.13 3.84
N MET A 137 0.83 -10.92 3.44
CA MET A 137 0.99 -9.79 4.33
C MET A 137 -0.38 -9.20 4.67
N GLN A 138 -0.66 -8.96 5.95
CA GLN A 138 -1.81 -8.16 6.34
C GLN A 138 -1.65 -6.75 5.78
N PRO A 139 -2.73 -6.12 5.30
CA PRO A 139 -2.63 -4.81 4.73
C PRO A 139 -1.98 -3.81 5.68
N ALA A 140 -0.99 -3.13 5.14
CA ALA A 140 -0.32 -2.01 5.78
C ALA A 140 -0.18 -0.89 4.75
N GLU A 141 -0.43 0.33 5.15
CA GLU A 141 -0.52 1.46 4.26
C GLU A 141 0.30 2.61 4.81
N PHE A 142 1.04 3.26 3.93
CA PHE A 142 1.94 4.34 4.30
C PHE A 142 1.76 5.51 3.34
N VAL A 143 1.68 6.70 3.90
CA VAL A 143 1.86 7.96 3.16
C VAL A 143 3.23 8.48 3.55
N ILE A 144 4.11 8.69 2.56
CA ILE A 144 5.50 9.08 2.78
C ILE A 144 5.80 10.41 2.09
N ASP A 145 6.57 11.24 2.75
CA ASP A 145 7.31 12.34 2.11
C ASP A 145 8.60 11.75 1.53
N CYS A 146 8.71 11.70 0.20
CA CYS A 146 9.85 11.08 -0.47
C CYS A 146 11.13 11.90 -0.35
N ASN A 147 11.01 13.23 -0.22
CA ASN A 147 12.18 14.11 -0.04
C ASN A 147 12.79 13.96 1.36
N LEU A 148 11.94 13.93 2.38
CA LEU A 148 12.35 13.76 3.77
C LEU A 148 12.55 12.28 4.14
N LYS A 149 12.06 11.35 3.32
CA LYS A 149 12.00 9.91 3.58
C LYS A 149 11.29 9.56 4.89
N LYS A 150 10.25 10.33 5.22
CA LYS A 150 9.51 10.21 6.48
C LYS A 150 8.09 9.69 6.25
N VAL A 151 7.61 8.93 7.23
CA VAL A 151 6.22 8.50 7.30
C VAL A 151 5.35 9.67 7.73
N ILE A 152 4.42 10.09 6.85
CA ILE A 152 3.39 11.11 7.14
C ILE A 152 2.20 10.47 7.86
N SER A 153 1.77 9.32 7.38
CA SER A 153 0.67 8.55 7.96
C SER A 153 0.90 7.06 7.70
N CYS A 154 0.44 6.23 8.61
CA CYS A 154 0.49 4.79 8.44
C CYS A 154 -0.70 4.11 9.11
N THR A 155 -1.14 3.00 8.53
CA THR A 155 -2.12 2.11 9.15
C THR A 155 -1.68 0.66 8.98
N TYR A 156 -2.05 -0.14 9.96
CA TYR A 156 -1.86 -1.59 9.96
C TYR A 156 -3.21 -2.23 10.18
N SER A 157 -3.70 -2.93 9.18
CA SER A 157 -5.01 -3.57 9.27
C SER A 157 -5.00 -4.74 10.24
N ASP A 158 -6.05 -4.84 11.03
CA ASP A 158 -6.37 -6.02 11.81
C ASP A 158 -7.59 -6.70 11.21
N GLY A 159 -7.37 -7.85 10.58
CA GLY A 159 -8.41 -8.53 9.82
C GLY A 159 -8.97 -7.70 8.67
N GLY A 160 -10.23 -7.30 8.78
CA GLY A 160 -10.93 -6.56 7.72
C GLY A 160 -11.05 -5.05 7.96
N VAL A 161 -10.47 -4.52 9.04
CA VAL A 161 -10.61 -3.12 9.47
C VAL A 161 -9.23 -2.43 9.52
N GLY A 162 -9.23 -1.11 9.75
CA GLY A 162 -7.98 -0.35 9.88
C GLY A 162 -7.31 -0.03 8.55
N ARG A 163 -8.09 0.31 7.51
CA ARG A 163 -7.59 0.72 6.20
C ARG A 163 -7.79 2.21 6.01
N MET A 164 -6.84 2.87 5.36
CA MET A 164 -6.99 4.27 4.97
C MET A 164 -8.07 4.42 3.90
N ASN A 165 -8.89 5.44 4.06
CA ASN A 165 -9.80 5.88 3.01
C ASN A 165 -9.07 6.86 2.07
N ALA A 166 -9.24 6.70 0.76
CA ALA A 166 -8.58 7.55 -0.23
C ALA A 166 -8.94 9.04 -0.07
N GLY A 167 -10.19 9.36 0.30
CA GLY A 167 -10.64 10.72 0.55
C GLY A 167 -9.93 11.35 1.76
N ASP A 168 -9.71 10.58 2.82
CA ASP A 168 -9.00 11.05 4.01
C ASP A 168 -7.53 11.36 3.68
N VAL A 169 -6.89 10.54 2.83
CA VAL A 169 -5.52 10.77 2.37
C VAL A 169 -5.43 12.02 1.48
N VAL A 170 -6.42 12.26 0.61
CA VAL A 170 -6.52 13.51 -0.16
C VAL A 170 -6.62 14.70 0.80
N GLY A 171 -7.49 14.63 1.80
CA GLY A 171 -7.64 15.69 2.81
C GLY A 171 -6.36 15.95 3.59
N LEU A 172 -5.65 14.89 3.99
CA LEU A 172 -4.37 14.97 4.68
C LEU A 172 -3.32 15.71 3.84
N LEU A 173 -3.11 15.29 2.58
CA LEU A 173 -2.11 15.89 1.70
C LEU A 173 -2.47 17.33 1.32
N SER A 174 -3.74 17.63 1.06
CA SER A 174 -4.21 19.01 0.84
C SER A 174 -3.91 19.89 2.04
N GLY A 175 -4.25 19.41 3.25
CA GLY A 175 -4.01 20.16 4.48
C GLY A 175 -2.53 20.41 4.78
N ILE A 176 -1.62 19.53 4.32
CA ILE A 176 -0.18 19.76 4.43
C ILE A 176 0.24 20.86 3.47
N GLN A 177 -0.21 20.83 2.22
CA GLN A 177 0.11 21.86 1.22
C GLN A 177 -0.42 23.23 1.61
N ASP A 178 -1.64 23.31 2.15
CA ASP A 178 -2.24 24.58 2.63
C ASP A 178 -1.43 25.22 3.78
N ARG A 179 -0.66 24.41 4.51
CA ARG A 179 0.26 24.87 5.57
C ARG A 179 1.71 25.06 5.09
N ASN A 180 1.92 25.31 3.80
CA ASN A 180 3.24 25.49 3.18
C ASN A 180 4.18 24.29 3.35
N ASP A 181 3.60 23.09 3.27
CA ASP A 181 4.36 21.84 3.37
C ASP A 181 5.10 21.62 4.71
N GLU A 182 4.77 22.36 5.74
CA GLU A 182 5.27 22.06 7.08
C GLU A 182 4.73 20.68 7.50
N PHE A 183 5.65 19.77 7.75
CA PHE A 183 5.31 18.46 8.31
C PHE A 183 4.52 18.68 9.60
N PRO A 184 3.38 18.05 9.81
CA PRO A 184 2.66 18.21 11.05
C PRO A 184 3.64 17.93 12.20
N HIS A 185 3.84 18.92 13.05
CA HIS A 185 4.62 18.74 14.25
C HIS A 185 4.07 17.52 14.96
N VAL A 186 4.91 16.52 15.18
CA VAL A 186 4.56 15.38 16.00
C VAL A 186 4.05 15.97 17.30
N TRP A 187 2.76 15.74 17.59
CA TRP A 187 2.20 16.16 18.85
C TRP A 187 3.05 15.54 19.94
N SER A 188 3.87 16.36 20.59
CA SER A 188 4.54 15.93 21.81
C SER A 188 3.46 15.80 22.88
N TRP A 189 3.09 14.58 23.17
CA TRP A 189 2.24 14.23 24.31
C TRP A 189 3.01 14.38 25.60
#